data_f12f338a495d03ee864f514ba55b5648
#
_entry.id   f12f338a495d03ee864f514ba55b5648
#
_cell.length_a   1.000
_cell.length_b   1.000
_cell.length_c   1.000
_cell.angle_alpha   90.00
_cell.angle_beta   90.00
_cell.angle_gamma   90.00
#
_symmetry.space_group_name_H-M   'P 1'
#
loop_
_entity.id
_entity.type
_entity.pdbx_description
1 polymer ?
#
loop_
_entity_poly.entity_id
_entity_poly.type
_entity_poly.pdbx_seq_one_letter_code
_entity_poly.pdbx_strand_id
1 'polypeptide(L)'
;MTDPNKDKVKTLGIRLPDELHTQFVLVAQLDGLSLTDAIRRAVELYVQTKRSETDFAERATAALEEIEREAATRRTAIEGLFGTTGDTTPADKPTSTRSRKSGAEG
;
A
#
# COMPACT_ATOMS: atom_id res chain seq x y z
N MET A 1 -27.53 -9.74 10.67
CA MET A 1 -26.88 -8.44 10.61
C MET A 1 -25.36 -8.58 10.65
N THR A 2 -24.68 -7.84 9.82
CA THR A 2 -23.24 -7.93 9.72
C THR A 2 -22.54 -7.14 10.82
N ASP A 3 -21.58 -7.77 11.48
CA ASP A 3 -20.75 -7.10 12.47
C ASP A 3 -19.83 -6.14 11.74
N PRO A 4 -19.85 -4.82 12.05
CA PRO A 4 -18.98 -3.88 11.38
C PRO A 4 -17.49 -4.24 11.47
N ASN A 5 -17.07 -4.85 12.57
CA ASN A 5 -15.68 -5.26 12.73
C ASN A 5 -15.30 -6.40 11.81
N LYS A 6 -16.27 -7.19 11.39
CA LYS A 6 -16.04 -8.32 10.54
C LYS A 6 -15.50 -7.90 9.17
N ASP A 7 -15.96 -6.75 8.68
CA ASP A 7 -15.50 -6.23 7.40
C ASP A 7 -14.07 -5.74 7.44
N LYS A 8 -13.54 -5.53 8.64
CA LYS A 8 -12.18 -5.03 8.83
C LYS A 8 -11.20 -6.15 9.13
N VAL A 9 -11.66 -7.38 9.17
CA VAL A 9 -10.83 -8.54 9.47
C VAL A 9 -10.57 -9.31 8.19
N LYS A 10 -9.32 -9.68 7.98
CA LYS A 10 -8.92 -10.47 6.83
C LYS A 10 -8.47 -11.83 7.28
N THR A 11 -8.71 -12.82 6.43
CA THR A 11 -8.29 -14.19 6.72
C THR A 11 -7.01 -14.47 5.93
N LEU A 12 -6.05 -15.07 6.60
CA LEU A 12 -4.76 -15.38 6.00
C LEU A 12 -4.44 -16.85 6.25
N GLY A 13 -4.14 -17.58 5.18
CA GLY A 13 -3.70 -18.96 5.29
C GLY A 13 -2.20 -19.04 5.07
N ILE A 14 -1.52 -19.82 5.90
CA ILE A 14 -0.08 -20.00 5.77
C ILE A 14 0.26 -21.48 5.91
N ARG A 15 1.43 -21.84 5.41
CA ARG A 15 1.98 -23.18 5.55
C ARG A 15 3.30 -23.08 6.27
N LEU A 16 3.52 -24.00 7.21
CA LEU A 16 4.76 -24.05 7.97
C LEU A 16 5.41 -25.41 7.79
N PRO A 17 6.75 -25.48 7.73
CA PRO A 17 7.44 -26.77 7.80
C PRO A 17 7.01 -27.49 9.08
N ASP A 18 6.98 -28.83 9.02
CA ASP A 18 6.49 -29.62 10.15
C ASP A 18 7.25 -29.30 11.43
N GLU A 19 8.54 -29.17 11.34
CA GLU A 19 9.36 -28.92 12.54
C GLU A 19 9.00 -27.56 13.16
N LEU A 20 8.89 -26.55 12.32
CA LEU A 20 8.56 -25.22 12.82
C LEU A 20 7.14 -25.18 13.39
N HIS A 21 6.22 -25.89 12.77
CA HIS A 21 4.86 -26.00 13.27
C HIS A 21 4.84 -26.62 14.66
N THR A 22 5.57 -27.72 14.85
CA THR A 22 5.63 -28.39 16.14
C THR A 22 6.23 -27.47 17.18
N GLN A 23 7.30 -26.78 16.85
CA GLN A 23 7.92 -25.84 17.79
C GLN A 23 6.97 -24.72 18.17
N PHE A 24 6.26 -24.21 17.19
CA PHE A 24 5.33 -23.11 17.43
C PHE A 24 4.19 -23.53 18.35
N VAL A 25 3.63 -24.71 18.10
CA VAL A 25 2.56 -25.24 18.94
C VAL A 25 3.04 -25.40 20.39
N LEU A 26 4.25 -25.92 20.55
CA LEU A 26 4.80 -26.11 21.88
C LEU A 26 4.99 -24.77 22.60
N VAL A 27 5.54 -23.79 21.90
CA VAL A 27 5.74 -22.47 22.50
C VAL A 27 4.41 -21.85 22.89
N ALA A 28 3.41 -21.95 22.04
CA ALA A 28 2.09 -21.41 22.36
C ALA A 28 1.52 -22.07 23.62
N GLN A 29 1.67 -23.38 23.74
CA GLN A 29 1.20 -24.10 24.91
C GLN A 29 1.91 -23.64 26.17
N LEU A 30 3.22 -23.47 26.10
CA LEU A 30 3.98 -23.02 27.25
C LEU A 30 3.63 -21.60 27.67
N ASP A 31 3.22 -20.78 26.72
CA ASP A 31 2.77 -19.41 26.97
C ASP A 31 1.32 -19.34 27.42
N GLY A 32 0.60 -20.46 27.40
CA GLY A 32 -0.81 -20.46 27.76
C GLY A 32 -1.69 -19.78 26.73
N LEU A 33 -1.27 -19.74 25.48
CA LEU A 33 -2.02 -19.10 24.41
C LEU A 33 -2.65 -20.13 23.50
N SER A 34 -3.83 -19.79 22.98
CA SER A 34 -4.39 -20.58 21.87
C SER A 34 -3.50 -20.40 20.65
N LEU A 35 -3.61 -21.33 19.71
CA LEU A 35 -2.81 -21.25 18.50
C LEU A 35 -3.13 -19.97 17.72
N THR A 36 -4.41 -19.62 17.65
CA THR A 36 -4.83 -18.39 16.96
C THR A 36 -4.24 -17.15 17.61
N ASP A 37 -4.28 -17.09 18.94
CA ASP A 37 -3.72 -15.94 19.65
C ASP A 37 -2.21 -15.86 19.49
N ALA A 38 -1.56 -17.01 19.50
CA ALA A 38 -0.11 -17.04 19.32
C ALA A 38 0.28 -16.54 17.93
N ILE A 39 -0.48 -16.93 16.91
CA ILE A 39 -0.22 -16.46 15.55
C ILE A 39 -0.39 -14.94 15.48
N ARG A 40 -1.49 -14.43 16.06
CA ARG A 40 -1.72 -12.99 16.04
C ARG A 40 -0.59 -12.26 16.72
N ARG A 41 -0.16 -12.77 17.87
CA ARG A 41 0.93 -12.14 18.60
C ARG A 41 2.23 -12.16 17.81
N ALA A 42 2.49 -13.26 17.10
CA ALA A 42 3.69 -13.36 16.28
C ALA A 42 3.67 -12.32 15.17
N VAL A 43 2.52 -12.14 14.53
CA VAL A 43 2.38 -11.16 13.48
C VAL A 43 2.58 -9.75 14.02
N GLU A 44 1.95 -9.46 15.17
CA GLU A 44 2.09 -8.14 15.79
C GLU A 44 3.55 -7.88 16.16
N LEU A 45 4.21 -8.86 16.72
CA LEU A 45 5.60 -8.72 17.11
C LEU A 45 6.50 -8.47 15.90
N TYR A 46 6.24 -9.19 14.81
CA TYR A 46 7.01 -9.00 13.59
C TYR A 46 6.86 -7.57 13.07
N VAL A 47 5.63 -7.07 13.03
CA VAL A 47 5.38 -5.71 12.57
C VAL A 47 6.07 -4.69 13.46
N GLN A 48 5.94 -4.87 14.79
CA GLN A 48 6.56 -3.94 15.73
C GLN A 48 8.08 -3.95 15.62
N THR A 49 8.66 -5.12 15.44
CA THR A 49 10.11 -5.24 15.30
C THR A 49 10.59 -4.50 14.05
N LYS A 50 9.87 -4.68 12.95
CA LYS A 50 10.26 -4.01 11.72
C LYS A 50 10.11 -2.50 11.83
N ARG A 51 9.06 -2.03 12.49
CA ARG A 51 8.84 -0.60 12.65
C ARG A 51 9.98 0.09 13.38
N SER A 52 10.70 -0.63 14.22
CA SER A 52 11.79 -0.03 14.98
C SER A 52 13.14 -0.10 14.28
N GLU A 53 13.19 -0.70 13.09
CA GLU A 53 14.43 -0.78 12.31
C GLU A 53 14.55 0.43 11.39
N THR A 54 15.66 1.15 11.50
CA THR A 54 15.89 2.34 10.67
C THR A 54 15.90 1.99 9.18
N ASP A 55 16.56 0.89 8.86
CA ASP A 55 16.67 0.45 7.47
C ASP A 55 15.29 0.17 6.87
N PHE A 56 14.40 -0.42 7.67
CA PHE A 56 13.07 -0.69 7.19
C PHE A 56 12.29 0.62 6.97
N ALA A 57 12.47 1.58 7.86
CA ALA A 57 11.80 2.87 7.71
C ALA A 57 12.21 3.56 6.42
N GLU A 58 13.49 3.46 6.06
CA GLU A 58 13.96 4.03 4.80
C GLU A 58 13.33 3.36 3.60
N ARG A 59 13.20 2.04 3.65
CA ARG A 59 12.54 1.30 2.56
C ARG A 59 11.07 1.66 2.45
N ALA A 60 10.42 1.88 3.60
CA ALA A 60 9.01 2.26 3.60
C ALA A 60 8.82 3.64 2.98
N THR A 61 9.72 4.58 3.30
CA THR A 61 9.67 5.90 2.70
C THR A 61 9.86 5.84 1.19
N ALA A 62 10.81 5.03 0.74
CA ALA A 62 11.04 4.87 -0.70
C ALA A 62 9.82 4.27 -1.39
N ALA A 63 9.15 3.31 -0.74
CA ALA A 63 7.95 2.72 -1.30
C ALA A 63 6.82 3.74 -1.41
N LEU A 64 6.68 4.59 -0.40
CA LEU A 64 5.67 5.63 -0.44
C LEU A 64 5.92 6.60 -1.59
N GLU A 65 7.17 7.00 -1.77
CA GLU A 65 7.53 7.89 -2.86
C GLU A 65 7.21 7.28 -4.22
N GLU A 66 7.44 5.98 -4.34
CA GLU A 66 7.13 5.30 -5.59
C GLU A 66 5.63 5.25 -5.86
N ILE A 67 4.84 4.99 -4.82
CA ILE A 67 3.39 5.00 -4.94
C ILE A 67 2.89 6.36 -5.39
N GLU A 68 3.43 7.41 -4.80
CA GLU A 68 3.02 8.76 -5.16
C GLU A 68 3.40 9.11 -6.59
N ARG A 69 4.57 8.66 -7.02
CA ARG A 69 5.03 8.89 -8.38
C ARG A 69 4.13 8.19 -9.39
N GLU A 70 3.78 6.93 -9.09
CA GLU A 70 2.89 6.17 -9.97
C GLU A 70 1.49 6.77 -10.01
N ALA A 71 1.01 7.26 -8.88
CA ALA A 71 -0.30 7.89 -8.82
C ALA A 71 -0.33 9.16 -9.67
N ALA A 72 0.75 9.95 -9.59
CA ALA A 72 0.83 11.16 -10.39
C ALA A 72 0.85 10.83 -11.89
N THR A 73 1.58 9.79 -12.26
CA THR A 73 1.63 9.36 -13.66
C THR A 73 0.26 8.93 -14.15
N ARG A 74 -0.46 8.16 -13.34
CA ARG A 74 -1.80 7.72 -13.72
C ARG A 74 -2.77 8.87 -13.82
N ARG A 75 -2.67 9.82 -12.89
CA ARG A 75 -3.54 10.99 -12.91
C ARG A 75 -3.33 11.78 -14.19
N THR A 76 -2.07 12.00 -14.55
CA THR A 76 -1.75 12.72 -15.76
C THR A 76 -2.28 12.00 -17.00
N ALA A 77 -2.17 10.68 -17.02
CA ALA A 77 -2.66 9.89 -18.15
C ALA A 77 -4.17 10.00 -18.29
N ILE A 78 -4.88 9.94 -17.17
CA ILE A 78 -6.34 10.03 -17.18
C ILE A 78 -6.77 11.41 -17.65
N GLU A 79 -6.10 12.43 -17.15
CA GLU A 79 -6.40 13.80 -17.56
C GLU A 79 -6.16 13.98 -19.06
N GLY A 80 -5.11 13.35 -19.57
CA GLY A 80 -4.81 13.41 -20.98
C GLY A 80 -5.86 12.75 -21.87
N LEU A 81 -6.50 11.71 -21.33
CA LEU A 81 -7.56 11.03 -22.09
C LEU A 81 -8.76 11.95 -22.35
N PHE A 82 -9.03 12.86 -21.43
CA PHE A 82 -10.19 13.74 -21.53
C PHE A 82 -9.82 15.15 -21.97
N GLY A 83 -8.61 15.38 -22.32
CA GLY A 83 -8.13 16.71 -22.79
C GLY A 83 -7.99 17.65 -21.66
N THR A 84 -8.08 17.99 -21.17
CA THR A 84 -7.99 18.86 -20.20
C THR A 84 -8.19 19.66 -19.57
N THR A 85 -8.46 19.72 -19.65
CA THR A 85 -8.89 20.32 -19.23
C THR A 85 -8.64 21.10 -18.65
N GLY A 86 -8.40 20.90 -18.97
CA GLY A 86 -8.17 21.57 -18.63
C GLY A 86 -8.06 21.98 -18.08
N ASP A 87 -8.12 22.13 -18.50
CA ASP A 87 -7.93 22.65 -18.12
C ASP A 87 -7.62 22.95 -17.31
N THR A 88 -7.39 22.92 -17.53
CA THR A 88 -6.87 23.24 -16.92
C THR A 88 -6.10 23.29 -16.47
N THR A 89 -5.72 23.36 -16.92
CA THR A 89 -4.88 23.63 -16.91
C THR A 89 -4.16 23.74 -16.84
N PRO A 90 -3.78 23.89 -17.20
CA PRO A 90 -2.92 24.18 -17.44
C PRO A 90 -2.22 24.21 -17.58
N ALA A 91 -2.16 24.15 -18.05
CA ALA A 91 -1.56 24.42 -18.50
C ALA A 91 -1.11 24.38 -18.80
N ASP A 92 -1.19 24.29 -19.11
CA ASP A 92 -0.86 24.69 -19.70
C ASP A 92 -0.74 24.83 -20.07
N LYS A 93 -0.78 24.71 -20.49
CA LYS A 93 -0.59 25.26 -21.19
C LYS A 93 -0.43 25.32 -21.71
N PRO A 94 -0.71 25.19 -22.21
CA PRO A 94 -0.55 25.57 -23.04
C PRO A 94 -0.44 25.41 -23.45
N THR A 95 -0.72 25.22 -23.95
CA THR A 95 -0.62 25.60 -24.68
C THR A 95 -0.65 25.41 -24.99
N SER A 96 -0.98 25.24 -25.34
CA SER A 96 -1.04 25.72 -25.95
C SER A 96 -1.13 25.66 -26.17
N THR A 97 -1.44 25.36 -26.48
CA THR A 97 -1.46 25.92 -26.99
C THR A 97 -1.46 26.02 -27.16
N ARG A 98 -1.69 25.66 -27.56
CA ARG A 98 -1.62 26.30 -28.00
C ARG A 98 -1.61 26.60 -28.23
N SER A 99 -1.98 26.23 -28.45
CA SER A 99 -1.84 26.94 -28.84
C SER A 99 -1.80 27.14 -29.08
N ARG A 100 -2.13 26.79 -29.53
CA ARG A 100 -1.93 27.44 -29.92
C ARG A 100 -1.89 27.85 -30.17
N LYS A 101 -2.25 27.61 -30.61
CA LYS A 101 -2.00 28.27 -30.96
C LYS A 101 -1.86 28.52 -31.28
N SER A 102 -2.31 28.16 -31.63
CA SER A 102 -2.10 28.63 -32.06
C SER A 102 -2.00 28.71 -32.41
N GLY A 103 -2.44 28.36 -32.66
CA GLY A 103 -2.25 28.74 -33.16
C GLY A 103 -2.27 28.73 -33.36
N ALA A 104 -2.55 28.83 -33.81
CA ALA A 104 -2.48 29.15 -33.99
C ALA A 104 -2.33 29.07 -33.80
N GLU A 105 -2.61 28.99 -33.90
CA GLU A 105 -2.40 29.30 -33.66
C GLU A 105 -2.22 29.19 -33.48
N GLY A 106 -2.58 28.76 -33.90
CA GLY A 106 -2.32 29.07 -33.93
C GLY A 106 -2.05 28.95 -33.66
#